data_deab2fc384ba95795a698ba96231ed3c
#
_entry.id   deab2fc384ba95795a698ba96231ed3c
#
_cell.length_a   1.000
_cell.length_b   1.000
_cell.length_c   1.000
_cell.angle_alpha   90.00
_cell.angle_beta   90.00
_cell.angle_gamma   90.00
#
_symmetry.space_group_name_H-M   'P 1'
#
loop_
_entity.id
_entity.type
_entity.pdbx_description
1 polymer ?
#
loop_
_entity_poly.entity_id
_entity_poly.type
_entity_poly.pdbx_seq_one_letter_code
_entity_poly.pdbx_strand_id
1 'polypeptide(L)'
;MQLADAAMDIYSPCALGHALTDEVVGRLQATIVCGGANNQLDHPGTEVQLIERGILYAPDFVVNAGGVIQVADEVSGYDEARARAKTAEIFDTTASILAAAAARGVPPSKAAETLAEQRMAAGRGQPL
;
A
#
# COMPACT_ATOMS: atom_id res chain seq x y z
N MET A 1 -21.71 3.18 17.12
CA MET A 1 -20.55 2.28 16.94
C MET A 1 -19.86 2.73 15.67
N GLN A 2 -18.62 3.21 15.77
CA GLN A 2 -17.84 3.53 14.60
C GLN A 2 -17.21 2.24 14.06
N LEU A 3 -16.95 2.15 12.75
CA LEU A 3 -16.41 0.96 12.12
C LEU A 3 -15.09 0.49 12.77
N ALA A 4 -14.26 1.45 13.20
CA ALA A 4 -12.98 1.17 13.88
C ALA A 4 -13.13 0.37 15.21
N ASP A 5 -14.31 0.39 15.84
CA ASP A 5 -14.56 -0.34 17.09
C ASP A 5 -15.00 -1.80 16.87
N ALA A 6 -15.28 -2.17 15.63
CA ALA A 6 -15.69 -3.52 15.30
C ALA A 6 -14.50 -4.49 15.36
N ALA A 7 -14.72 -5.68 15.90
CA ALA A 7 -13.74 -6.76 15.83
C ALA A 7 -13.57 -7.21 14.37
N MET A 8 -12.37 -7.16 13.84
CA MET A 8 -12.06 -7.54 12.47
C MET A 8 -10.58 -7.93 12.36
N ASP A 9 -10.27 -8.78 11.41
CA ASP A 9 -8.86 -9.14 11.11
C ASP A 9 -8.21 -8.09 10.20
N ILE A 10 -8.97 -7.59 9.21
CA ILE A 10 -8.49 -6.65 8.20
C ILE A 10 -9.39 -5.41 8.17
N TYR A 11 -8.79 -4.23 8.29
CA TYR A 11 -9.43 -2.96 8.00
C TYR A 11 -9.05 -2.49 6.59
N SER A 12 -10.05 -2.27 5.73
CA SER A 12 -9.84 -1.91 4.32
C SER A 12 -10.45 -0.55 4.01
N PRO A 13 -9.71 0.57 4.19
CA PRO A 13 -10.17 1.90 3.81
C PRO A 13 -10.19 2.03 2.29
N CYS A 14 -11.40 2.14 1.69
CA CYS A 14 -11.59 2.18 0.24
C CYS A 14 -12.36 3.42 -0.25
N ALA A 15 -12.64 4.40 0.63
CA ALA A 15 -13.45 5.56 0.27
C ALA A 15 -12.59 6.83 0.16
N LEU A 16 -12.21 7.43 1.26
CA LEU A 16 -11.53 8.72 1.31
C LEU A 16 -10.11 8.59 1.85
N GLY A 17 -9.22 9.48 1.41
CA GLY A 17 -7.91 9.66 2.01
C GLY A 17 -8.00 10.16 3.45
N HIS A 18 -6.88 10.11 4.18
CA HIS A 18 -6.77 10.54 5.58
C HIS A 18 -7.76 9.84 6.53
N ALA A 19 -8.17 8.61 6.17
CA ALA A 19 -9.09 7.83 7.00
C ALA A 19 -8.43 7.24 8.27
N LEU A 20 -7.11 7.10 8.25
CA LEU A 20 -6.31 6.61 9.37
C LEU A 20 -5.79 7.80 10.18
N THR A 21 -6.65 8.40 10.98
CA THR A 21 -6.27 9.42 11.97
C THR A 21 -5.75 8.76 13.25
N ASP A 22 -5.07 9.53 14.11
CA ASP A 22 -4.59 9.04 15.41
C ASP A 22 -5.74 8.46 16.25
N GLU A 23 -6.93 9.10 16.19
CA GLU A 23 -8.12 8.61 16.88
C GLU A 23 -8.57 7.25 16.34
N VAL A 24 -8.66 7.11 15.01
CA VAL A 24 -9.08 5.86 14.36
C VAL A 24 -8.06 4.77 14.65
N VAL A 25 -6.77 5.04 14.47
CA VAL A 25 -5.71 4.08 14.75
C VAL A 25 -5.72 3.66 16.22
N GLY A 26 -5.93 4.61 17.16
CA GLY A 26 -6.01 4.32 18.59
C GLY A 26 -7.10 3.33 18.98
N ARG A 27 -8.19 3.27 18.21
CA ARG A 27 -9.38 2.43 18.47
C ARG A 27 -9.46 1.17 17.60
N LEU A 28 -8.68 1.12 16.52
CA LEU A 28 -8.77 0.05 15.52
C LEU A 28 -8.50 -1.33 16.15
N GLN A 29 -9.37 -2.31 15.86
CA GLN A 29 -9.25 -3.68 16.36
C GLN A 29 -8.65 -4.65 15.33
N ALA A 30 -8.31 -4.17 14.14
CA ALA A 30 -7.70 -4.98 13.09
C ALA A 30 -6.23 -5.30 13.38
N THR A 31 -5.74 -6.39 12.82
CA THR A 31 -4.32 -6.76 12.78
C THR A 31 -3.63 -6.32 11.50
N ILE A 32 -4.40 -6.06 10.45
CA ILE A 32 -3.92 -5.66 9.13
C ILE A 32 -4.74 -4.46 8.63
N VAL A 33 -4.05 -3.49 8.03
CA VAL A 33 -4.67 -2.44 7.22
C VAL A 33 -4.23 -2.62 5.78
N CYS A 34 -5.20 -2.83 4.88
CA CYS A 34 -4.98 -2.97 3.44
C CYS A 34 -6.22 -2.51 2.69
N GLY A 35 -6.16 -1.40 2.00
CA GLY A 35 -7.33 -0.81 1.34
C GLY A 35 -7.01 -0.09 0.04
N GLY A 36 -8.07 0.19 -0.75
CA GLY A 36 -7.97 0.79 -2.08
C GLY A 36 -7.95 2.32 -2.11
N ALA A 37 -8.19 3.02 -0.99
CA ALA A 37 -8.13 4.47 -0.96
C ALA A 37 -6.69 4.99 -1.10
N ASN A 38 -6.54 6.15 -1.76
CA ASN A 38 -5.26 6.86 -1.81
C ASN A 38 -5.05 7.67 -0.53
N ASN A 39 -3.78 7.87 -0.13
CA ASN A 39 -3.39 8.75 0.99
C ASN A 39 -4.13 8.38 2.28
N GLN A 40 -4.12 7.11 2.64
CA GLN A 40 -4.87 6.60 3.79
C GLN A 40 -4.39 7.14 5.13
N LEU A 41 -3.06 7.33 5.28
CA LEU A 41 -2.45 7.90 6.47
C LEU A 41 -2.72 9.40 6.58
N ASP A 42 -3.13 9.88 7.76
CA ASP A 42 -3.38 11.30 7.99
C ASP A 42 -2.07 12.10 8.03
N HIS A 43 -1.02 11.52 8.59
CA HIS A 43 0.32 12.10 8.61
C HIS A 43 1.39 10.98 8.73
N PRO A 44 2.69 11.29 8.50
CA PRO A 44 3.75 10.26 8.51
C PRO A 44 3.87 9.49 9.84
N GLY A 45 3.51 10.10 10.96
CA GLY A 45 3.52 9.45 12.28
C GLY A 45 2.47 8.36 12.46
N THR A 46 1.41 8.37 11.66
CA THR A 46 0.32 7.39 11.75
C THR A 46 0.80 5.96 11.49
N GLU A 47 1.73 5.76 10.55
CA GLU A 47 2.31 4.43 10.30
C GLU A 47 3.12 3.94 11.53
N VAL A 48 3.82 4.84 12.20
CA VAL A 48 4.55 4.50 13.44
C VAL A 48 3.58 4.01 14.51
N GLN A 49 2.46 4.69 14.70
CA GLN A 49 1.42 4.26 15.65
C GLN A 49 0.83 2.89 15.32
N LEU A 50 0.60 2.60 14.02
CA LEU A 50 0.16 1.27 13.58
C LEU A 50 1.18 0.20 13.97
N ILE A 51 2.47 0.46 13.72
CA ILE A 51 3.57 -0.45 14.06
C ILE A 51 3.65 -0.67 15.57
N GLU A 52 3.56 0.38 16.39
CA GLU A 52 3.58 0.30 17.84
C GLU A 52 2.42 -0.53 18.40
N ARG A 53 1.28 -0.53 17.70
CA ARG A 53 0.13 -1.36 18.03
C ARG A 53 0.18 -2.78 17.46
N GLY A 54 1.25 -3.13 16.72
CA GLY A 54 1.39 -4.43 16.08
C GLY A 54 0.45 -4.62 14.88
N ILE A 55 -0.05 -3.53 14.29
CA ILE A 55 -0.93 -3.56 13.12
C ILE A 55 -0.08 -3.44 11.86
N LEU A 56 -0.17 -4.44 10.99
CA LEU A 56 0.53 -4.44 9.71
C LEU A 56 -0.17 -3.49 8.73
N TYR A 57 0.56 -2.50 8.23
CA TYR A 57 0.09 -1.61 7.17
C TYR A 57 0.66 -2.04 5.81
N ALA A 58 -0.21 -2.34 4.86
CA ALA A 58 0.17 -2.50 3.46
C ALA A 58 0.13 -1.12 2.79
N PRO A 59 1.27 -0.57 2.29
CA PRO A 59 1.30 0.79 1.75
C PRO A 59 0.29 0.97 0.62
N ASP A 60 -0.55 1.98 0.74
CA ASP A 60 -1.68 2.22 -0.16
C ASP A 60 -1.25 2.39 -1.61
N PHE A 61 -0.18 3.17 -1.86
CA PHE A 61 0.36 3.40 -3.20
C PHE A 61 0.94 2.15 -3.88
N VAL A 62 1.03 1.03 -3.15
CA VAL A 62 1.39 -0.28 -3.70
C VAL A 62 0.13 -1.10 -3.96
N VAL A 63 -0.70 -1.28 -2.93
CA VAL A 63 -1.84 -2.21 -3.01
C VAL A 63 -3.00 -1.68 -3.86
N ASN A 64 -3.11 -0.37 -4.05
CA ASN A 64 -4.13 0.26 -4.88
C ASN A 64 -3.69 0.51 -6.34
N ALA A 65 -2.52 0.03 -6.75
CA ALA A 65 -1.92 0.34 -8.06
C ALA A 65 -2.71 -0.18 -9.27
N GLY A 66 -3.73 -1.02 -9.09
CA GLY A 66 -4.53 -1.58 -10.18
C GLY A 66 -5.11 -0.53 -11.14
N GLY A 67 -5.63 0.57 -10.61
CA GLY A 67 -6.17 1.66 -11.42
C GLY A 67 -5.11 2.35 -12.28
N VAL A 68 -3.94 2.65 -11.73
CA VAL A 68 -2.85 3.29 -12.49
C VAL A 68 -2.25 2.34 -13.52
N ILE A 69 -2.21 1.03 -13.24
CA ILE A 69 -1.77 0.01 -14.20
C ILE A 69 -2.70 0.00 -15.42
N GLN A 70 -4.03 0.03 -15.20
CA GLN A 70 -5.00 0.08 -16.29
C GLN A 70 -4.82 1.34 -17.13
N VAL A 71 -4.76 2.52 -16.51
CA VAL A 71 -4.59 3.80 -17.23
C VAL A 71 -3.28 3.83 -18.02
N ALA A 72 -2.18 3.33 -17.43
CA ALA A 72 -0.90 3.23 -18.14
C ALA A 72 -0.97 2.30 -19.36
N ASP A 73 -1.74 1.21 -19.27
CA ASP A 73 -1.93 0.28 -20.38
C ASP A 73 -2.71 0.92 -21.54
N GLU A 74 -3.67 1.80 -21.26
CA GLU A 74 -4.46 2.52 -22.26
C GLU A 74 -3.59 3.41 -23.17
N VAL A 75 -2.47 3.94 -22.66
CA VAL A 75 -1.53 4.78 -23.45
C VAL A 75 -0.94 4.00 -24.64
N SER A 76 -0.75 2.69 -24.47
CA SER A 76 -0.17 1.81 -25.51
C SER A 76 -1.22 0.99 -26.26
N GLY A 77 -2.50 1.32 -26.09
CA GLY A 77 -3.62 0.51 -26.55
C GLY A 77 -3.97 -0.56 -25.51
N TYR A 78 -5.17 -0.43 -24.91
CA TYR A 78 -5.63 -1.28 -23.82
C TYR A 78 -5.65 -2.76 -24.21
N ASP A 79 -5.04 -3.57 -23.35
CA ASP A 79 -5.10 -5.04 -23.43
C ASP A 79 -5.44 -5.59 -22.03
N GLU A 80 -6.63 -6.19 -21.91
CA GLU A 80 -7.12 -6.69 -20.62
C GLU A 80 -6.22 -7.78 -20.03
N ALA A 81 -5.70 -8.70 -20.87
CA ALA A 81 -4.87 -9.79 -20.39
C ALA A 81 -3.53 -9.25 -19.81
N ARG A 82 -2.92 -8.27 -20.49
CA ARG A 82 -1.71 -7.60 -20.04
C ARG A 82 -1.94 -6.80 -18.77
N ALA A 83 -3.03 -6.02 -18.70
CA ALA A 83 -3.38 -5.25 -17.51
C ALA A 83 -3.65 -6.17 -16.30
N ARG A 84 -4.36 -7.29 -16.48
CA ARG A 84 -4.60 -8.28 -15.42
C ARG A 84 -3.32 -8.94 -14.97
N ALA A 85 -2.43 -9.32 -15.87
CA ALA A 85 -1.14 -9.93 -15.53
C ALA A 85 -0.30 -8.97 -14.66
N LYS A 86 -0.20 -7.70 -15.07
CA LYS A 86 0.51 -6.68 -14.27
C LYS A 86 -0.15 -6.41 -12.91
N THR A 87 -1.48 -6.42 -12.85
CA THR A 87 -2.19 -6.24 -11.58
C THR A 87 -1.92 -7.41 -10.62
N ALA A 88 -1.81 -8.63 -11.14
CA ALA A 88 -1.46 -9.80 -10.32
C ALA A 88 -0.08 -9.69 -9.68
N GLU A 89 0.87 -8.99 -10.30
CA GLU A 89 2.22 -8.75 -9.74
C GLU A 89 2.20 -7.88 -8.47
N ILE A 90 1.09 -7.19 -8.17
CA ILE A 90 0.94 -6.41 -6.93
C ILE A 90 1.10 -7.30 -5.71
N PHE A 91 0.61 -8.54 -5.76
CA PHE A 91 0.74 -9.50 -4.67
C PHE A 91 2.22 -9.78 -4.35
N ASP A 92 3.01 -10.18 -5.36
CA ASP A 92 4.43 -10.50 -5.17
C ASP A 92 5.25 -9.25 -4.78
N THR A 93 4.92 -8.10 -5.36
CA THR A 93 5.53 -6.82 -5.00
C THR A 93 5.26 -6.48 -3.53
N THR A 94 4.01 -6.59 -3.09
CA THR A 94 3.63 -6.34 -1.69
C THR A 94 4.34 -7.32 -0.75
N ALA A 95 4.33 -8.61 -1.05
CA ALA A 95 5.00 -9.62 -0.24
C ALA A 95 6.50 -9.34 -0.09
N SER A 96 7.18 -8.95 -1.19
CA SER A 96 8.61 -8.63 -1.14
C SER A 96 8.90 -7.35 -0.33
N ILE A 97 8.03 -6.34 -0.40
CA ILE A 97 8.14 -5.12 0.40
C ILE A 97 8.01 -5.43 1.90
N LEU A 98 6.99 -6.20 2.27
CA LEU A 98 6.76 -6.58 3.68
C LEU A 98 7.92 -7.42 4.22
N ALA A 99 8.44 -8.36 3.45
CA ALA A 99 9.62 -9.13 3.82
C ALA A 99 10.87 -8.26 3.99
N ALA A 100 11.10 -7.30 3.08
CA ALA A 100 12.22 -6.36 3.17
C ALA A 100 12.09 -5.42 4.36
N ALA A 101 10.88 -4.94 4.66
CA ALA A 101 10.58 -4.12 5.83
C ALA A 101 10.93 -4.86 7.13
N ALA A 102 10.44 -6.09 7.27
CA ALA A 102 10.72 -6.94 8.43
C ALA A 102 12.22 -7.24 8.60
N ALA A 103 12.91 -7.60 7.50
CA ALA A 103 14.35 -7.93 7.53
C ALA A 103 15.24 -6.73 7.91
N ARG A 104 14.80 -5.51 7.57
CA ARG A 104 15.56 -4.27 7.83
C ARG A 104 15.11 -3.53 9.08
N GLY A 105 14.00 -3.92 9.69
CA GLY A 105 13.41 -3.22 10.83
C GLY A 105 12.94 -1.80 10.46
N VAL A 106 12.39 -1.61 9.26
CA VAL A 106 11.89 -0.32 8.78
C VAL A 106 10.39 -0.40 8.49
N PRO A 107 9.66 0.73 8.48
CA PRO A 107 8.27 0.77 8.07
C PRO A 107 8.05 0.22 6.65
N PRO A 108 6.93 -0.46 6.37
CA PRO A 108 6.59 -0.94 5.02
C PRO A 108 6.60 0.15 3.94
N SER A 109 6.11 1.36 4.25
CA SER A 109 6.19 2.49 3.31
C SER A 109 7.62 2.83 2.94
N LYS A 110 8.55 2.82 3.90
CA LYS A 110 9.97 3.10 3.64
C LYS A 110 10.64 2.01 2.78
N ALA A 111 10.29 0.76 3.00
CA ALA A 111 10.77 -0.33 2.16
C ALA A 111 10.22 -0.22 0.72
N ALA A 112 8.96 0.19 0.57
CA ALA A 112 8.32 0.43 -0.73
C ALA A 112 8.97 1.58 -1.50
N GLU A 113 9.24 2.72 -0.83
CA GLU A 113 9.97 3.86 -1.41
C GLU A 113 11.35 3.42 -1.92
N THR A 114 12.10 2.70 -1.09
CA THR A 114 13.43 2.20 -1.48
C THR A 114 13.37 1.31 -2.71
N LEU A 115 12.38 0.42 -2.80
CA LEU A 115 12.17 -0.42 -3.99
C LEU A 115 11.85 0.41 -5.23
N ALA A 116 10.99 1.44 -5.08
CA ALA A 116 10.64 2.35 -6.18
C ALA A 116 11.87 3.12 -6.68
N GLU A 117 12.69 3.66 -5.78
CA GLU A 117 13.93 4.36 -6.11
C GLU A 117 14.92 3.45 -6.87
N GLN A 118 15.05 2.20 -6.44
CA GLN A 118 15.90 1.21 -7.11
C GLN A 118 15.40 0.91 -8.54
N ARG A 119 14.09 0.71 -8.71
CA ARG A 119 13.47 0.49 -10.03
C ARG A 119 13.65 1.69 -10.97
N MET A 120 13.45 2.91 -10.46
CA MET A 120 13.69 4.14 -11.22
C MET A 120 15.16 4.32 -11.62
N ALA A 121 16.09 4.01 -10.73
CA ALA A 121 17.52 4.08 -11.03
C ALA A 121 17.92 3.05 -12.11
N ALA A 122 17.38 1.83 -12.05
CA ALA A 122 17.61 0.80 -13.06
C ALA A 122 16.99 1.15 -14.43
N GLY A 123 15.82 1.82 -14.44
CA GLY A 123 15.12 2.23 -15.66
C GLY A 123 15.74 3.43 -16.38
N ARG A 124 16.53 4.26 -15.73
CA ARG A 124 17.16 5.45 -16.33
C ARG A 124 18.20 5.14 -17.42
N GLY A 125 18.56 3.89 -17.63
CA GLY A 125 19.47 3.43 -18.69
C GLY A 125 18.79 2.84 -19.93
N GLN A 126 17.47 2.75 -19.96
CA GLN A 126 16.73 2.24 -21.12
C GLN A 126 16.09 3.40 -21.87
N PRO A 127 16.34 3.57 -23.20
CA PRO A 127 15.59 4.50 -24.02
C PRO A 127 14.10 4.05 -24.07
N LEU A 128 13.21 5.03 -24.06
CA LEU A 128 11.78 4.85 -24.29
C LEU A 128 11.51 4.26 -25.68
#